data_a96be7d0a232f7fee6b902c6d2fe843d
#
_entry.id   a96be7d0a232f7fee6b902c6d2fe843d
#
_cell.length_a   1.000
_cell.length_b   1.000
_cell.length_c   1.000
_cell.angle_alpha   90.00
_cell.angle_beta   90.00
_cell.angle_gamma   90.00
#
_symmetry.space_group_name_H-M   'P 1'
#
loop_
_entity.id
_entity.type
_entity.pdbx_description
1 polymer ?
#
loop_
_entity_poly.entity_id
_entity_poly.type
_entity_poly.pdbx_seq_one_letter_code
_entity_poly.pdbx_strand_id
1 'polypeptide(L)'
;VYKRQEYAYDDWTIYRTALLAGDDQLADLYKKRANNYRNVFDTSVGFARPRYSNGEFRKEFDAMQTYGEGFIEGNSWNFSFHVPHDVAGLIRLMGGEKKFVSRLDTLFSMALPRKYYEKNEDIAEVSLVGGYVHGNEPSHHIPYLYAWTSQPWKTQYWLRTVMNRMYKNDIDGLGGNDDCGQMSAWYLFTAMGFYPVCPGTDQYVLGAPYPVSYT
;
A
#
# COMPACT_ATOMS: atom_id res chain seq x y z
N VAL A 1 8.67 -10.61 6.59
CA VAL A 1 8.08 -10.23 5.29
C VAL A 1 8.14 -8.73 5.12
N TYR A 2 7.52 -7.95 6.00
CA TYR A 2 7.44 -6.49 5.91
C TYR A 2 8.81 -5.82 5.74
N LYS A 3 9.83 -6.19 6.53
CA LYS A 3 11.19 -5.65 6.40
C LYS A 3 11.77 -5.78 4.99
N ARG A 4 11.41 -6.84 4.25
CA ARG A 4 11.91 -7.02 2.88
C ARG A 4 11.25 -6.07 1.90
N GLN A 5 9.98 -5.75 2.10
CA GLN A 5 9.26 -4.82 1.22
C GLN A 5 9.67 -3.37 1.54
N GLU A 6 9.69 -3.00 2.81
CA GLU A 6 10.17 -1.68 3.26
C GLU A 6 11.61 -1.45 2.85
N TYR A 7 12.53 -2.40 3.18
CA TYR A 7 13.94 -2.28 2.76
C TYR A 7 14.12 -2.26 1.24
N ALA A 8 13.24 -2.89 0.46
CA ALA A 8 13.32 -2.78 -0.99
C ALA A 8 12.98 -1.36 -1.46
N TYR A 9 12.03 -0.69 -0.80
CA TYR A 9 11.75 0.71 -1.06
C TYR A 9 12.88 1.63 -0.55
N ASP A 10 13.42 1.39 0.64
CA ASP A 10 14.58 2.12 1.17
C ASP A 10 15.79 1.96 0.23
N ASP A 11 16.09 0.73 -0.18
CA ASP A 11 17.15 0.45 -1.15
C ASP A 11 16.91 1.18 -2.49
N TRP A 12 15.65 1.35 -2.90
CA TRP A 12 15.31 2.13 -4.08
C TRP A 12 15.58 3.63 -3.88
N THR A 13 15.31 4.18 -2.70
CA THR A 13 15.62 5.60 -2.41
C THR A 13 17.14 5.85 -2.39
N ILE A 14 17.91 4.90 -1.85
CA ILE A 14 19.38 4.95 -1.90
C ILE A 14 19.87 4.87 -3.37
N TYR A 15 19.29 3.98 -4.17
CA TYR A 15 19.59 3.91 -5.60
C TYR A 15 19.36 5.27 -6.30
N ARG A 16 18.23 5.92 -6.04
CA ARG A 16 17.93 7.24 -6.61
C ARG A 16 18.93 8.31 -6.17
N THR A 17 19.30 8.29 -4.89
CA THR A 17 20.29 9.23 -4.33
C THR A 17 21.68 8.99 -4.93
N ALA A 18 22.10 7.73 -5.09
CA ALA A 18 23.37 7.37 -5.70
C ALA A 18 23.47 7.86 -7.15
N LEU A 19 22.37 7.74 -7.92
CA LEU A 19 22.32 8.29 -9.29
C LEU A 19 22.52 9.82 -9.30
N LEU A 20 21.89 10.54 -8.37
CA LEU A 20 22.05 11.99 -8.27
C LEU A 20 23.46 12.39 -7.85
N ALA A 21 24.12 11.55 -7.06
CA ALA A 21 25.51 11.75 -6.61
C ALA A 21 26.55 11.32 -7.67
N GLY A 22 26.14 10.67 -8.76
CA GLY A 22 27.06 10.16 -9.78
C GLY A 22 27.84 8.91 -9.36
N ASP A 23 27.35 8.16 -8.35
CA ASP A 23 27.94 6.90 -7.89
C ASP A 23 27.26 5.70 -8.56
N ASP A 24 27.74 5.37 -9.76
CA ASP A 24 27.19 4.28 -10.56
C ASP A 24 27.32 2.91 -9.86
N GLN A 25 28.40 2.68 -9.11
CA GLN A 25 28.62 1.40 -8.42
C GLN A 25 27.57 1.20 -7.30
N LEU A 26 27.36 2.22 -6.51
CA LEU A 26 26.34 2.20 -5.45
C LEU A 26 24.93 2.11 -6.05
N ALA A 27 24.68 2.85 -7.12
CA ALA A 27 23.40 2.81 -7.84
C ALA A 27 23.08 1.40 -8.35
N ASP A 28 24.03 0.71 -9.01
CA ASP A 28 23.85 -0.65 -9.50
C ASP A 28 23.58 -1.68 -8.37
N LEU A 29 24.28 -1.53 -7.26
CA LEU A 29 24.06 -2.37 -6.08
C LEU A 29 22.64 -2.23 -5.54
N TYR A 30 22.22 -0.99 -5.28
CA TYR A 30 20.93 -0.73 -4.64
C TYR A 30 19.76 -0.91 -5.60
N LYS A 31 19.93 -0.70 -6.90
CA LYS A 31 18.95 -1.08 -7.93
C LYS A 31 18.61 -2.58 -7.91
N LYS A 32 19.62 -3.43 -7.70
CA LYS A 32 19.39 -4.88 -7.54
C LYS A 32 18.64 -5.19 -6.26
N ARG A 33 19.02 -4.55 -5.14
CA ARG A 33 18.41 -4.76 -3.83
C ARG A 33 16.96 -4.27 -3.78
N ALA A 34 16.63 -3.19 -4.45
CA ALA A 34 15.27 -2.67 -4.61
C ALA A 34 14.27 -3.71 -5.16
N ASN A 35 14.75 -4.74 -5.84
CA ASN A 35 13.93 -5.84 -6.34
C ASN A 35 13.70 -6.97 -5.33
N ASN A 36 14.25 -6.88 -4.12
CA ASN A 36 14.16 -7.95 -3.11
C ASN A 36 12.75 -8.21 -2.57
N TYR A 37 11.79 -7.30 -2.80
CA TYR A 37 10.37 -7.56 -2.51
C TYR A 37 9.84 -8.81 -3.21
N ARG A 38 10.41 -9.16 -4.39
CA ARG A 38 10.06 -10.36 -5.17
C ARG A 38 10.37 -11.66 -4.41
N ASN A 39 11.36 -11.64 -3.53
CA ASN A 39 11.81 -12.82 -2.79
C ASN A 39 10.79 -13.27 -1.72
N VAL A 40 9.90 -12.41 -1.30
CA VAL A 40 8.86 -12.71 -0.32
C VAL A 40 7.47 -12.80 -0.94
N PHE A 41 7.35 -12.61 -2.25
CA PHE A 41 6.10 -12.73 -2.96
C PHE A 41 5.92 -14.17 -3.49
N ASP A 42 4.92 -14.88 -2.99
CA ASP A 42 4.56 -16.22 -3.45
C ASP A 42 3.54 -16.12 -4.59
N THR A 43 4.02 -16.32 -5.81
CA THR A 43 3.17 -16.24 -7.01
C THR A 43 2.12 -17.34 -7.10
N SER A 44 2.27 -18.45 -6.37
CA SER A 44 1.31 -19.54 -6.37
C SER A 44 0.00 -19.17 -5.65
N VAL A 45 0.11 -18.31 -4.62
CA VAL A 45 -1.04 -17.78 -3.86
C VAL A 45 -1.33 -16.31 -4.17
N GLY A 46 -0.37 -15.60 -4.79
CA GLY A 46 -0.51 -14.20 -5.19
C GLY A 46 -0.41 -13.21 -4.03
N PHE A 47 0.38 -13.53 -3.01
CA PHE A 47 0.59 -12.72 -1.81
C PHE A 47 2.05 -12.62 -1.40
N ALA A 48 2.41 -11.54 -0.72
CA ALA A 48 3.58 -11.51 0.13
C ALA A 48 3.37 -12.51 1.28
N ARG A 49 4.32 -13.45 1.45
CA ARG A 49 4.23 -14.58 2.36
C ARG A 49 5.52 -14.75 3.15
N PRO A 50 5.45 -15.13 4.43
CA PRO A 50 6.63 -15.42 5.22
C PRO A 50 7.50 -16.49 4.58
N ARG A 51 8.81 -16.27 4.59
CA ARG A 51 9.81 -17.16 4.01
C ARG A 51 10.93 -17.42 5.00
N TYR A 52 11.32 -18.67 5.14
CA TYR A 52 12.43 -19.08 5.97
C TYR A 52 13.79 -18.73 5.33
N SER A 53 14.86 -18.79 6.15
CA SER A 53 16.23 -18.52 5.67
C SER A 53 16.72 -19.54 4.64
N ASN A 54 16.17 -20.77 4.64
CA ASN A 54 16.43 -21.79 3.62
C ASN A 54 15.73 -21.52 2.27
N GLY A 55 14.93 -20.47 2.20
CA GLY A 55 14.22 -20.08 0.97
C GLY A 55 12.83 -20.68 0.79
N GLU A 56 12.36 -21.52 1.70
CA GLU A 56 11.01 -22.09 1.65
C GLU A 56 9.98 -21.11 2.21
N PHE A 57 8.81 -21.05 1.60
CA PHE A 57 7.67 -20.32 2.16
C PHE A 57 7.10 -21.09 3.36
N ARG A 58 6.66 -20.34 4.37
CA ARG A 58 5.97 -20.92 5.53
C ARG A 58 4.73 -21.68 5.07
N LYS A 59 4.58 -22.94 5.49
CA LYS A 59 3.48 -23.81 5.02
C LYS A 59 2.13 -23.32 5.51
N GLU A 60 2.02 -23.03 6.79
CA GLU A 60 0.81 -22.45 7.37
C GLU A 60 0.79 -20.96 7.09
N PHE A 61 -0.21 -20.51 6.35
CA PHE A 61 -0.34 -19.13 5.92
C PHE A 61 -1.81 -18.74 5.77
N ASP A 62 -2.21 -17.71 6.48
CA ASP A 62 -3.50 -17.04 6.34
C ASP A 62 -3.25 -15.56 5.98
N ALA A 63 -3.62 -15.17 4.77
CA ALA A 63 -3.41 -13.82 4.26
C ALA A 63 -4.17 -12.73 5.03
N MET A 64 -5.19 -13.07 5.78
CA MET A 64 -5.96 -12.15 6.62
C MET A 64 -5.38 -11.99 8.03
N GLN A 65 -4.49 -12.92 8.45
CA GLN A 65 -3.93 -12.92 9.80
C GLN A 65 -3.00 -11.72 10.02
N THR A 66 -3.24 -10.98 11.10
CA THR A 66 -2.49 -9.79 11.48
C THR A 66 -1.37 -10.07 12.48
N TYR A 67 -1.37 -11.23 13.12
CA TYR A 67 -0.37 -11.62 14.08
C TYR A 67 0.36 -12.91 13.67
N GLY A 68 1.67 -12.96 13.95
CA GLY A 68 2.46 -14.18 13.77
C GLY A 68 2.81 -14.53 12.32
N GLU A 69 2.35 -13.77 11.35
CA GLU A 69 2.59 -13.99 9.92
C GLU A 69 3.80 -13.21 9.36
N GLY A 70 4.61 -12.60 10.24
CA GLY A 70 5.81 -11.85 9.86
C GLY A 70 5.53 -10.44 9.34
N PHE A 71 4.35 -9.92 9.59
CA PHE A 71 3.99 -8.51 9.48
C PHE A 71 4.00 -7.90 10.89
N ILE A 72 4.49 -6.69 11.04
CA ILE A 72 4.49 -5.98 12.32
C ILE A 72 3.13 -5.35 12.58
N GLU A 73 2.48 -4.95 11.50
CA GLU A 73 1.17 -4.31 11.46
C GLU A 73 0.42 -4.76 10.20
N GLY A 74 -0.89 -4.70 10.21
CA GLY A 74 -1.69 -5.14 9.08
C GLY A 74 -1.53 -6.62 8.74
N ASN A 75 -1.78 -6.96 7.49
CA ASN A 75 -1.78 -8.33 7.01
C ASN A 75 -1.28 -8.44 5.56
N SER A 76 -1.23 -9.65 5.03
CA SER A 76 -0.75 -9.90 3.67
C SER A 76 -1.62 -9.25 2.60
N TRP A 77 -2.93 -9.08 2.83
CA TRP A 77 -3.81 -8.40 1.87
C TRP A 77 -3.38 -6.95 1.62
N ASN A 78 -3.00 -6.21 2.66
CA ASN A 78 -2.55 -4.83 2.54
C ASN A 78 -1.08 -4.75 2.12
N PHE A 79 -0.19 -5.49 2.80
CA PHE A 79 1.24 -5.43 2.54
C PHE A 79 1.66 -6.01 1.18
N SER A 80 0.89 -6.91 0.56
CA SER A 80 1.20 -7.38 -0.81
C SER A 80 1.22 -6.26 -1.84
N PHE A 81 0.58 -5.12 -1.55
CA PHE A 81 0.58 -3.93 -2.40
C PHE A 81 1.68 -2.93 -2.06
N HIS A 82 2.44 -3.13 -0.98
CA HIS A 82 3.47 -2.18 -0.54
C HIS A 82 4.75 -2.29 -1.38
N VAL A 83 4.65 -1.89 -2.65
CA VAL A 83 5.75 -1.79 -3.63
C VAL A 83 5.58 -0.49 -4.43
N PRO A 84 5.61 0.69 -3.78
CA PRO A 84 5.31 1.95 -4.46
C PRO A 84 6.31 2.29 -5.56
N HIS A 85 7.54 1.81 -5.47
CA HIS A 85 8.63 2.08 -6.40
C HIS A 85 8.61 1.22 -7.68
N ASP A 86 7.84 0.12 -7.72
CA ASP A 86 7.73 -0.76 -8.90
C ASP A 86 6.32 -1.34 -9.06
N VAL A 87 5.31 -0.48 -9.16
CA VAL A 87 3.91 -0.90 -9.33
C VAL A 87 3.73 -1.76 -10.59
N ALA A 88 4.39 -1.39 -11.69
CA ALA A 88 4.35 -2.17 -12.93
C ALA A 88 4.96 -3.58 -12.75
N GLY A 89 6.04 -3.69 -11.98
CA GLY A 89 6.65 -4.98 -11.61
C GLY A 89 5.73 -5.81 -10.72
N LEU A 90 5.05 -5.18 -9.79
CA LEU A 90 4.06 -5.84 -8.93
C LEU A 90 2.87 -6.38 -9.74
N ILE A 91 2.36 -5.60 -10.69
CA ILE A 91 1.28 -6.05 -11.60
C ILE A 91 1.70 -7.32 -12.35
N ARG A 92 2.94 -7.34 -12.91
CA ARG A 92 3.48 -8.53 -13.59
C ARG A 92 3.60 -9.72 -12.63
N LEU A 93 4.09 -9.47 -11.42
CA LEU A 93 4.31 -10.49 -10.39
C LEU A 93 2.99 -11.13 -9.91
N MET A 94 1.93 -10.35 -9.84
CA MET A 94 0.57 -10.82 -9.53
C MET A 94 -0.11 -11.55 -10.71
N GLY A 95 0.55 -11.66 -11.86
CA GLY A 95 0.05 -12.38 -13.02
C GLY A 95 -0.76 -11.53 -13.99
N GLY A 96 -0.48 -10.23 -14.03
CA GLY A 96 -1.03 -9.26 -14.97
C GLY A 96 -2.18 -8.42 -14.44
N GLU A 97 -2.54 -7.41 -15.22
CA GLU A 97 -3.50 -6.37 -14.83
C GLU A 97 -4.85 -6.93 -14.36
N LYS A 98 -5.40 -7.90 -15.09
CA LYS A 98 -6.70 -8.49 -14.74
C LYS A 98 -6.72 -9.08 -13.32
N LYS A 99 -5.67 -9.82 -12.96
CA LYS A 99 -5.55 -10.41 -11.61
C LYS A 99 -5.28 -9.34 -10.56
N PHE A 100 -4.45 -8.36 -10.89
CA PHE A 100 -4.14 -7.22 -10.01
C PHE A 100 -5.40 -6.43 -9.66
N VAL A 101 -6.19 -6.03 -10.67
CA VAL A 101 -7.47 -5.32 -10.47
C VAL A 101 -8.45 -6.17 -9.67
N SER A 102 -8.60 -7.46 -10.01
CA SER A 102 -9.47 -8.37 -9.25
C SER A 102 -9.07 -8.46 -7.77
N ARG A 103 -7.76 -8.45 -7.48
CA ARG A 103 -7.25 -8.47 -6.12
C ARG A 103 -7.55 -7.16 -5.37
N LEU A 104 -7.37 -6.02 -6.01
CA LEU A 104 -7.76 -4.72 -5.45
C LEU A 104 -9.26 -4.65 -5.21
N ASP A 105 -10.07 -5.05 -6.19
CA ASP A 105 -11.54 -5.07 -6.05
C ASP A 105 -11.97 -5.94 -4.87
N THR A 106 -11.34 -7.11 -4.71
CA THR A 106 -11.60 -8.00 -3.57
C THR A 106 -11.22 -7.35 -2.25
N LEU A 107 -10.05 -6.70 -2.18
CA LEU A 107 -9.60 -6.00 -0.97
C LEU A 107 -10.63 -4.96 -0.51
N PHE A 108 -11.13 -4.14 -1.42
CA PHE A 108 -12.09 -3.08 -1.08
C PHE A 108 -13.52 -3.56 -0.83
N SER A 109 -13.89 -4.77 -1.29
CA SER A 109 -15.25 -5.30 -1.20
C SER A 109 -15.43 -6.44 -0.21
N MET A 110 -14.35 -7.10 0.24
CA MET A 110 -14.46 -8.22 1.16
C MET A 110 -14.97 -7.78 2.52
N ALA A 111 -15.65 -8.69 3.23
CA ALA A 111 -15.90 -8.53 4.65
C ALA A 111 -14.71 -9.10 5.44
N LEU A 112 -13.93 -8.24 6.10
CA LEU A 112 -12.86 -8.69 7.00
C LEU A 112 -13.51 -9.18 8.30
N PRO A 113 -13.43 -10.49 8.65
CA PRO A 113 -14.01 -11.00 9.88
C PRO A 113 -13.38 -10.35 11.12
N ARG A 114 -14.21 -9.97 12.09
CA ARG A 114 -13.79 -9.25 13.30
C ARG A 114 -12.64 -9.91 14.07
N LYS A 115 -12.59 -11.24 14.09
CA LYS A 115 -11.51 -12.01 14.73
C LYS A 115 -10.10 -11.62 14.28
N TYR A 116 -9.96 -11.03 13.07
CA TYR A 116 -8.66 -10.63 12.50
C TYR A 116 -8.23 -9.22 12.92
N TYR A 117 -9.11 -8.40 13.46
CA TYR A 117 -8.77 -7.03 13.86
C TYR A 117 -9.19 -6.63 15.27
N GLU A 118 -10.08 -7.39 15.95
CA GLU A 118 -10.58 -7.03 17.28
C GLU A 118 -9.52 -6.87 18.38
N LYS A 119 -8.33 -7.45 18.18
CA LYS A 119 -7.19 -7.38 19.10
C LYS A 119 -6.00 -6.62 18.51
N ASN A 120 -6.21 -5.91 17.42
CA ASN A 120 -5.15 -5.17 16.73
C ASN A 120 -5.36 -3.68 16.96
N GLU A 121 -4.39 -3.03 17.60
CA GLU A 121 -4.46 -1.60 17.92
C GLU A 121 -4.39 -0.72 16.66
N ASP A 122 -3.75 -1.23 15.58
CA ASP A 122 -3.55 -0.51 14.32
C ASP A 122 -4.75 -0.65 13.37
N ILE A 123 -5.73 -1.52 13.69
CA ILE A 123 -6.88 -1.78 12.81
C ILE A 123 -8.19 -1.57 13.57
N ALA A 124 -8.67 -0.36 13.54
CA ALA A 124 -10.01 -0.05 14.05
C ALA A 124 -11.08 -0.29 12.96
N GLU A 125 -12.27 -0.73 13.35
CA GLU A 125 -13.39 -0.96 12.42
C GLU A 125 -13.73 0.30 11.62
N VAL A 126 -13.63 1.47 12.23
CA VAL A 126 -13.88 2.78 11.60
C VAL A 126 -12.85 3.12 10.51
N SER A 127 -11.69 2.46 10.52
CA SER A 127 -10.59 2.64 9.53
C SER A 127 -10.67 1.68 8.35
N LEU A 128 -11.72 0.86 8.24
CA LEU A 128 -11.84 -0.19 7.23
C LEU A 128 -12.78 0.19 6.09
N VAL A 129 -12.34 -0.10 4.86
CA VAL A 129 -13.21 -0.24 3.68
C VAL A 129 -12.99 -1.64 3.11
N GLY A 130 -13.91 -2.55 3.39
CA GLY A 130 -13.66 -3.97 3.12
C GLY A 130 -12.51 -4.50 3.97
N GLY A 131 -11.49 -5.01 3.32
CA GLY A 131 -10.21 -5.40 3.96
C GLY A 131 -9.11 -4.33 3.84
N TYR A 132 -9.39 -3.20 3.19
CA TYR A 132 -8.46 -2.08 3.12
C TYR A 132 -8.42 -1.33 4.45
N VAL A 133 -7.22 -1.16 5.00
CA VAL A 133 -6.98 -0.51 6.30
C VAL A 133 -6.44 0.88 6.06
N HIS A 134 -7.29 1.90 6.14
CA HIS A 134 -6.89 3.28 5.92
C HIS A 134 -6.16 3.89 7.12
N GLY A 135 -6.50 3.48 8.33
CA GLY A 135 -5.85 3.94 9.56
C GLY A 135 -4.40 3.46 9.74
N ASN A 136 -3.83 2.79 8.72
CA ASN A 136 -2.44 2.30 8.72
C ASN A 136 -1.73 2.81 7.46
N GLU A 137 -0.66 3.60 7.62
CA GLU A 137 0.04 4.36 6.59
C GLU A 137 0.59 3.51 5.44
N PRO A 138 1.12 2.29 5.66
CA PRO A 138 1.56 1.43 4.56
C PRO A 138 0.48 1.13 3.51
N SER A 139 -0.79 1.40 3.84
CA SER A 139 -1.93 1.19 2.94
C SER A 139 -2.34 2.45 2.16
N HIS A 140 -1.87 3.64 2.51
CA HIS A 140 -2.35 4.93 1.98
C HIS A 140 -2.24 5.06 0.46
N HIS A 141 -1.27 4.43 -0.17
CA HIS A 141 -1.07 4.45 -1.62
C HIS A 141 -2.02 3.50 -2.37
N ILE A 142 -2.61 2.50 -1.70
CA ILE A 142 -3.37 1.41 -2.35
C ILE A 142 -4.54 1.90 -3.21
N PRO A 143 -5.39 2.86 -2.78
CA PRO A 143 -6.49 3.35 -3.62
C PRO A 143 -6.02 3.98 -4.93
N TYR A 144 -4.78 4.46 -4.99
CA TYR A 144 -4.20 5.06 -6.19
C TYR A 144 -3.68 4.04 -7.20
N LEU A 145 -3.52 2.77 -6.81
CA LEU A 145 -2.89 1.75 -7.67
C LEU A 145 -3.69 1.41 -8.93
N TYR A 146 -4.99 1.71 -8.96
CA TYR A 146 -5.79 1.58 -10.18
C TYR A 146 -5.34 2.53 -11.31
N ALA A 147 -4.61 3.60 -10.98
CA ALA A 147 -4.07 4.52 -11.98
C ALA A 147 -3.06 3.87 -12.94
N TRP A 148 -2.44 2.74 -12.53
CA TRP A 148 -1.55 1.93 -13.39
C TRP A 148 -2.29 0.88 -14.24
N THR A 149 -3.62 0.93 -14.28
CA THR A 149 -4.45 -0.05 -14.98
C THR A 149 -5.37 0.63 -16.00
N SER A 150 -6.08 -0.16 -16.77
CA SER A 150 -7.13 0.34 -17.68
C SER A 150 -8.39 0.86 -16.97
N GLN A 151 -8.40 0.86 -15.62
CA GLN A 151 -9.56 1.26 -14.80
C GLN A 151 -9.25 2.40 -13.81
N PRO A 152 -8.63 3.53 -14.24
CA PRO A 152 -8.23 4.61 -13.33
C PRO A 152 -9.40 5.29 -12.61
N TRP A 153 -10.63 5.22 -13.16
CA TRP A 153 -11.83 5.74 -12.49
C TRP A 153 -12.11 5.08 -11.12
N LYS A 154 -11.62 3.86 -10.89
CA LYS A 154 -11.74 3.20 -9.58
C LYS A 154 -10.91 3.90 -8.51
N THR A 155 -9.75 4.48 -8.86
CA THR A 155 -9.01 5.38 -7.96
C THR A 155 -9.94 6.48 -7.47
N GLN A 156 -10.60 7.21 -8.37
CA GLN A 156 -11.48 8.33 -8.01
C GLN A 156 -12.64 7.88 -7.11
N TYR A 157 -13.24 6.73 -7.42
CA TYR A 157 -14.32 6.16 -6.64
C TYR A 157 -13.89 5.81 -5.20
N TRP A 158 -12.76 5.08 -5.05
CA TRP A 158 -12.31 4.65 -3.73
C TRP A 158 -11.75 5.80 -2.90
N LEU A 159 -11.03 6.75 -3.49
CA LEU A 159 -10.59 7.96 -2.79
C LEU A 159 -11.78 8.72 -2.21
N ARG A 160 -12.82 8.94 -3.00
CA ARG A 160 -14.04 9.61 -2.55
C ARG A 160 -14.74 8.83 -1.42
N THR A 161 -14.79 7.51 -1.55
CA THR A 161 -15.37 6.63 -0.53
C THR A 161 -14.63 6.74 0.79
N VAL A 162 -13.29 6.67 0.76
CA VAL A 162 -12.44 6.80 1.96
C VAL A 162 -12.61 8.18 2.60
N MET A 163 -12.51 9.26 1.81
CA MET A 163 -12.65 10.63 2.32
C MET A 163 -13.99 10.85 3.02
N ASN A 164 -15.09 10.39 2.41
CA ASN A 164 -16.43 10.58 2.97
C ASN A 164 -16.72 9.71 4.21
N ARG A 165 -16.07 8.56 4.32
CA ARG A 165 -16.33 7.61 5.43
C ARG A 165 -15.44 7.83 6.63
N MET A 166 -14.19 8.23 6.42
CA MET A 166 -13.13 8.17 7.43
C MET A 166 -12.66 9.53 7.91
N TYR A 167 -13.16 10.60 7.30
CA TYR A 167 -12.85 11.97 7.71
C TYR A 167 -14.12 12.73 8.02
N LYS A 168 -14.16 13.37 9.19
CA LYS A 168 -15.31 14.12 9.68
C LYS A 168 -14.84 15.44 10.30
N ASN A 169 -15.70 16.45 10.30
CA ASN A 169 -15.45 17.70 11.01
C ASN A 169 -15.85 17.54 12.48
N ASP A 170 -15.10 16.73 13.22
CA ASP A 170 -15.31 16.41 14.62
C ASP A 170 -13.94 16.22 15.31
N ILE A 171 -13.93 16.23 16.65
CA ILE A 171 -12.74 15.98 17.47
C ILE A 171 -12.18 14.57 17.24
N ASP A 172 -13.07 13.58 17.00
CA ASP A 172 -12.75 12.20 16.63
C ASP A 172 -12.89 11.99 15.11
N GLY A 173 -12.52 13.01 14.33
CA GLY A 173 -12.80 13.06 12.90
C GLY A 173 -11.93 12.20 12.00
N LEU A 174 -10.89 11.55 12.54
CA LEU A 174 -9.99 10.67 11.78
C LEU A 174 -10.35 9.20 12.01
N GLY A 175 -10.28 8.40 10.95
CA GLY A 175 -10.51 6.95 11.01
C GLY A 175 -9.30 6.14 11.53
N GLY A 176 -8.35 6.76 12.21
CA GLY A 176 -7.14 6.16 12.77
C GLY A 176 -6.27 7.22 13.45
N ASN A 177 -5.06 6.85 13.86
CA ASN A 177 -4.09 7.79 14.40
C ASN A 177 -3.60 8.74 13.28
N ASP A 178 -3.38 10.01 13.60
CA ASP A 178 -2.89 10.99 12.61
C ASP A 178 -1.41 10.77 12.25
N ASP A 179 -0.66 10.15 13.14
CA ASP A 179 0.75 9.79 12.99
C ASP A 179 1.61 10.90 12.37
N CYS A 180 1.89 11.91 13.19
CA CYS A 180 2.66 13.10 12.79
C CYS A 180 2.05 13.87 11.61
N GLY A 181 0.75 13.79 11.40
CA GLY A 181 0.04 14.50 10.34
C GLY A 181 -0.11 13.71 9.03
N GLN A 182 0.22 12.42 9.01
CA GLN A 182 0.16 11.62 7.78
C GLN A 182 -1.28 11.43 7.28
N MET A 183 -2.23 11.14 8.16
CA MET A 183 -3.65 11.03 7.82
C MET A 183 -4.20 12.37 7.28
N SER A 184 -3.89 13.46 7.97
CA SER A 184 -4.30 14.81 7.57
C SER A 184 -3.68 15.20 6.24
N ALA A 185 -2.39 14.91 6.02
CA ALA A 185 -1.70 15.17 4.77
C ALA A 185 -2.31 14.36 3.62
N TRP A 186 -2.63 13.07 3.84
CA TRP A 186 -3.31 12.24 2.84
C TRP A 186 -4.64 12.86 2.40
N TYR A 187 -5.45 13.32 3.37
CA TYR A 187 -6.71 13.99 3.05
C TYR A 187 -6.52 15.25 2.22
N LEU A 188 -5.58 16.12 2.61
CA LEU A 188 -5.31 17.37 1.91
C LEU A 188 -4.84 17.15 0.48
N PHE A 189 -3.85 16.27 0.27
CA PHE A 189 -3.37 15.93 -1.06
C PHE A 189 -4.48 15.31 -1.92
N THR A 190 -5.25 14.39 -1.35
CA THR A 190 -6.36 13.73 -2.04
C THR A 190 -7.45 14.74 -2.41
N ALA A 191 -7.77 15.68 -1.51
CA ALA A 191 -8.74 16.76 -1.78
C ALA A 191 -8.25 17.71 -2.88
N MET A 192 -6.95 17.96 -2.97
CA MET A 192 -6.35 18.71 -4.08
C MET A 192 -6.33 17.94 -5.40
N GLY A 193 -6.56 16.61 -5.36
CA GLY A 193 -6.67 15.76 -6.55
C GLY A 193 -5.38 15.10 -7.01
N PHE A 194 -4.35 15.01 -6.18
CA PHE A 194 -3.10 14.31 -6.48
C PHE A 194 -2.46 13.73 -5.20
N TYR A 195 -1.55 12.75 -5.37
CA TYR A 195 -0.86 12.12 -4.24
C TYR A 195 0.53 11.62 -4.63
N PRO A 196 1.55 11.78 -3.77
CA PRO A 196 2.88 11.23 -3.97
C PRO A 196 2.90 9.73 -3.59
N VAL A 197 2.45 8.85 -4.48
CA VAL A 197 2.39 7.39 -4.24
C VAL A 197 3.76 6.80 -3.93
N CYS A 198 4.82 7.36 -4.53
CA CYS A 198 6.19 6.94 -4.33
C CYS A 198 7.06 8.16 -3.98
N PRO A 199 7.14 8.57 -2.71
CA PRO A 199 8.06 9.62 -2.27
C PRO A 199 9.49 9.33 -2.71
N GLY A 200 10.22 10.37 -3.16
CA GLY A 200 11.54 10.23 -3.79
C GLY A 200 11.50 10.17 -5.33
N THR A 201 10.29 10.22 -5.93
CA THR A 201 10.11 10.57 -7.35
C THR A 201 9.69 12.03 -7.49
N ASP A 202 9.78 12.54 -8.72
CA ASP A 202 9.21 13.82 -9.15
C ASP A 202 7.78 13.70 -9.69
N GLN A 203 7.10 12.57 -9.40
CA GLN A 203 5.81 12.22 -9.96
C GLN A 203 4.72 12.19 -8.89
N TYR A 204 3.55 12.68 -9.28
CA TYR A 204 2.32 12.58 -8.51
C TYR A 204 1.28 11.82 -9.31
N VAL A 205 0.48 11.01 -8.62
CA VAL A 205 -0.65 10.31 -9.24
C VAL A 205 -1.88 11.20 -9.13
N LEU A 206 -2.57 11.39 -10.24
CA LEU A 206 -3.80 12.17 -10.29
C LEU A 206 -4.98 11.35 -9.77
N GLY A 207 -5.69 11.93 -8.82
CA GLY A 207 -6.99 11.47 -8.36
C GLY A 207 -8.12 12.33 -8.94
N ALA A 208 -9.10 12.65 -8.12
CA ALA A 208 -10.15 13.61 -8.46
C ALA A 208 -10.24 14.64 -7.33
N PRO A 209 -10.11 15.94 -7.61
CA PRO A 209 -10.20 16.95 -6.58
C PRO A 209 -11.58 16.92 -5.90
N TYR A 210 -11.61 17.24 -4.64
CA TYR A 210 -12.88 17.41 -3.93
C TYR A 210 -13.56 18.66 -4.49
N PRO A 211 -14.86 18.61 -4.87
CA PRO A 211 -15.53 19.79 -5.41
C PRO A 211 -15.48 20.93 -4.42
N VAL A 212 -14.87 22.03 -4.82
CA VAL A 212 -14.97 23.29 -4.09
C VAL A 212 -16.03 24.12 -4.82
N SER A 213 -16.99 24.61 -4.09
CA SER A 213 -17.91 25.62 -4.61
C SER A 213 -17.13 26.93 -4.76
N TYR A 214 -16.89 27.35 -5.96
CA TYR A 214 -16.46 28.72 -6.23
C TYR A 214 -17.73 29.57 -6.31
N THR A 215 -18.06 30.25 -5.25
CA THR A 215 -19.03 31.34 -5.23
C THR A 215 -18.33 32.68 -5.33
#